data_aa1424b71d5fda42324f6be717890c1e
#
_entry.id   aa1424b71d5fda42324f6be717890c1e
#
_cell.length_a   1.000
_cell.length_b   1.000
_cell.length_c   1.000
_cell.angle_alpha   90.00
_cell.angle_beta   90.00
_cell.angle_gamma   90.00
#
_symmetry.space_group_name_H-M   'P 1'
#
loop_
_entity.id
_entity.type
_entity.pdbx_description
1 polymer ?
#
loop_
_entity_poly.entity_id
_entity_poly.type
_entity_poly.pdbx_seq_one_letter_code
_entity_poly.pdbx_strand_id
1 'polypeptide(L)'
;MTSFLTRSSVWETFPHTTWQRIVFSEFEAALTSTARPFPCVFGVTGLKKDQIRYAFPDPLDAKSLAPILSEYLANARSFGRMTSLVVFGRPGPVQGIEEYRKRFWSILDELESLDTAPRPVDVPEALDTERWEFCFGGEPTFVVCNSPAHVLRQSRRSTSFMITFQPRWVFEGIMDNDDPASRRALAMVRERLENFDLLPPSPALGHYGAPGNREYQQYFLDDTNVPAACPFHSLGKGSYPAETKKGKVA
;
A
#
# COMPACT_ATOMS: atom_id res chain seq x y z
N MET A 1 -6.70 23.84 8.53
CA MET A 1 -7.58 22.65 8.37
C MET A 1 -6.68 21.48 8.08
N THR A 2 -6.88 20.33 8.74
CA THR A 2 -6.11 19.10 8.46
C THR A 2 -6.39 18.61 7.05
N SER A 3 -5.33 18.15 6.37
CA SER A 3 -5.42 17.68 4.97
C SER A 3 -6.05 16.28 4.85
N PHE A 4 -6.38 15.64 5.96
CA PHE A 4 -7.01 14.32 6.05
C PHE A 4 -8.14 14.32 7.08
N LEU A 5 -9.02 13.32 6.99
CA LEU A 5 -10.24 13.18 7.77
C LEU A 5 -10.22 11.92 8.62
N THR A 6 -10.98 11.92 9.72
CA THR A 6 -11.37 10.71 10.48
C THR A 6 -12.56 10.04 9.78
N ARG A 7 -12.92 8.84 10.23
CA ARG A 7 -14.08 8.11 9.76
C ARG A 7 -15.36 8.94 9.89
N SER A 8 -15.64 9.50 11.05
CA SER A 8 -16.83 10.34 11.29
C SER A 8 -16.82 11.60 10.43
N SER A 9 -15.66 12.27 10.33
CA SER A 9 -15.52 13.49 9.54
C SER A 9 -15.80 13.28 8.04
N VAL A 10 -15.47 12.09 7.48
CA VAL A 10 -15.86 11.77 6.09
C VAL A 10 -17.37 11.72 5.94
N TRP A 11 -18.06 11.07 6.90
CA TRP A 11 -19.51 10.98 6.91
C TRP A 11 -20.20 12.35 7.11
N GLU A 12 -19.61 13.26 7.84
CA GLU A 12 -20.13 14.59 8.10
C GLU A 12 -19.84 15.56 6.96
N THR A 13 -18.64 15.48 6.36
CA THR A 13 -18.15 16.43 5.36
C THR A 13 -18.79 16.22 3.99
N PHE A 14 -18.95 14.94 3.57
CA PHE A 14 -19.35 14.64 2.19
C PHE A 14 -20.79 14.16 2.10
N PRO A 15 -21.67 14.86 1.35
CA PRO A 15 -23.00 14.38 1.01
C PRO A 15 -22.96 13.03 0.31
N HIS A 16 -24.00 12.21 0.46
CA HIS A 16 -24.07 10.84 -0.08
C HIS A 16 -23.98 10.74 -1.61
N THR A 17 -24.16 11.84 -2.33
CA THR A 17 -24.04 11.93 -3.79
C THR A 17 -22.64 12.28 -4.29
N THR A 18 -21.69 12.56 -3.38
CA THR A 18 -20.32 12.93 -3.77
C THR A 18 -19.48 11.69 -4.02
N TRP A 19 -18.50 11.79 -4.92
CA TRP A 19 -17.61 10.67 -5.21
C TRP A 19 -16.79 10.21 -4.00
N GLN A 20 -16.37 11.16 -3.16
CA GLN A 20 -15.63 10.87 -1.93
C GLN A 20 -16.44 9.96 -1.01
N ARG A 21 -17.74 10.28 -0.84
CA ARG A 21 -18.64 9.49 -0.01
C ARG A 21 -18.87 8.09 -0.58
N ILE A 22 -19.00 7.96 -1.89
CA ILE A 22 -19.23 6.68 -2.58
C ILE A 22 -18.03 5.76 -2.38
N VAL A 23 -16.82 6.21 -2.74
CA VAL A 23 -15.61 5.37 -2.63
C VAL A 23 -15.29 5.00 -1.19
N PHE A 24 -15.52 5.91 -0.24
CA PHE A 24 -15.33 5.65 1.18
C PHE A 24 -16.31 4.62 1.71
N SER A 25 -17.62 4.72 1.37
CA SER A 25 -18.61 3.76 1.84
C SER A 25 -18.38 2.35 1.31
N GLU A 26 -17.89 2.19 0.09
CA GLU A 26 -17.50 0.88 -0.46
C GLU A 26 -16.27 0.31 0.24
N PHE A 27 -15.26 1.13 0.48
CA PHE A 27 -14.08 0.75 1.27
C PHE A 27 -14.48 0.30 2.68
N GLU A 28 -15.29 1.08 3.38
CA GLU A 28 -15.78 0.76 4.72
C GLU A 28 -16.59 -0.53 4.73
N ALA A 29 -17.51 -0.71 3.76
CA ALA A 29 -18.30 -1.91 3.63
C ALA A 29 -17.43 -3.16 3.40
N ALA A 30 -16.37 -3.04 2.60
CA ALA A 30 -15.44 -4.14 2.39
C ALA A 30 -14.71 -4.53 3.69
N LEU A 31 -14.22 -3.56 4.47
CA LEU A 31 -13.50 -3.83 5.71
C LEU A 31 -14.41 -4.31 6.86
N THR A 32 -15.69 -3.94 6.85
CA THR A 32 -16.66 -4.32 7.88
C THR A 32 -17.47 -5.58 7.56
N SER A 33 -17.32 -6.13 6.35
CA SER A 33 -18.04 -7.33 5.91
C SER A 33 -17.76 -8.52 6.84
N THR A 34 -18.83 -9.13 7.36
CA THR A 34 -18.77 -10.38 8.14
C THR A 34 -18.94 -11.60 7.25
N ALA A 35 -19.67 -11.45 6.14
CA ALA A 35 -19.90 -12.54 5.19
C ALA A 35 -18.65 -12.87 4.36
N ARG A 36 -17.80 -11.86 4.11
CA ARG A 36 -16.52 -11.99 3.41
C ARG A 36 -15.47 -11.18 4.15
N PRO A 37 -14.85 -11.73 5.22
CA PRO A 37 -13.93 -10.99 6.07
C PRO A 37 -12.72 -10.50 5.28
N PHE A 38 -12.44 -9.20 5.37
CA PHE A 38 -11.30 -8.58 4.68
C PHE A 38 -9.97 -9.20 5.16
N PRO A 39 -9.01 -9.48 4.27
CA PRO A 39 -7.77 -10.19 4.63
C PRO A 39 -6.90 -9.45 5.64
N CYS A 40 -6.71 -8.13 5.48
CA CYS A 40 -5.87 -7.36 6.38
C CYS A 40 -6.56 -7.14 7.75
N VAL A 41 -6.27 -8.01 8.71
CA VAL A 41 -6.82 -7.93 10.08
C VAL A 41 -6.39 -6.64 10.80
N PHE A 42 -5.22 -6.10 10.46
CA PHE A 42 -4.69 -4.87 11.02
C PHE A 42 -5.48 -3.65 10.52
N GLY A 43 -5.76 -3.59 9.22
CA GLY A 43 -6.62 -2.55 8.62
C GLY A 43 -8.04 -2.58 9.20
N VAL A 44 -8.63 -3.78 9.35
CA VAL A 44 -9.95 -3.93 10.00
C VAL A 44 -9.91 -3.42 11.45
N THR A 45 -8.84 -3.70 12.18
CA THR A 45 -8.67 -3.23 13.55
C THR A 45 -8.48 -1.71 13.61
N GLY A 46 -7.68 -1.16 12.70
CA GLY A 46 -7.48 0.29 12.57
C GLY A 46 -8.78 1.04 12.28
N LEU A 47 -9.60 0.51 11.36
CA LEU A 47 -10.93 1.07 11.08
C LEU A 47 -11.84 1.05 12.32
N LYS A 48 -11.93 -0.09 13.01
CA LYS A 48 -12.78 -0.23 14.21
C LYS A 48 -12.37 0.70 15.35
N LYS A 49 -11.08 1.01 15.47
CA LYS A 49 -10.52 1.89 16.49
C LYS A 49 -10.43 3.36 16.07
N ASP A 50 -10.92 3.72 14.88
CA ASP A 50 -10.82 5.04 14.25
C ASP A 50 -9.37 5.57 14.19
N GLN A 51 -8.44 4.68 13.88
CA GLN A 51 -7.01 5.00 13.78
C GLN A 51 -6.57 5.29 12.33
N ILE A 52 -7.41 4.98 11.34
CA ILE A 52 -7.16 5.28 9.92
C ILE A 52 -7.50 6.75 9.64
N ARG A 53 -6.71 7.36 8.76
CA ARG A 53 -6.97 8.69 8.22
C ARG A 53 -7.25 8.60 6.73
N TYR A 54 -8.08 9.50 6.21
CA TYR A 54 -8.62 9.46 4.85
C TYR A 54 -8.37 10.78 4.14
N ALA A 55 -7.88 10.71 2.90
CA ALA A 55 -7.65 11.89 2.08
C ALA A 55 -8.24 11.70 0.67
N PHE A 56 -8.65 12.79 0.06
CA PHE A 56 -9.37 12.80 -1.22
C PHE A 56 -8.83 13.92 -2.13
N PRO A 57 -7.52 13.91 -2.45
CA PRO A 57 -6.96 14.92 -3.36
C PRO A 57 -7.53 14.78 -4.76
N ASP A 58 -7.77 15.92 -5.43
CA ASP A 58 -8.23 15.97 -6.82
C ASP A 58 -7.45 17.09 -7.55
N PRO A 59 -6.45 16.74 -8.37
CA PRO A 59 -6.02 15.41 -8.77
C PRO A 59 -5.23 14.67 -7.67
N LEU A 60 -5.22 13.33 -7.73
CA LEU A 60 -4.28 12.50 -6.96
C LEU A 60 -2.97 12.38 -7.73
N ASP A 61 -2.01 13.21 -7.40
CA ASP A 61 -0.62 13.22 -7.87
C ASP A 61 0.35 13.48 -6.72
N ALA A 62 1.65 13.44 -6.98
CA ALA A 62 2.66 13.61 -5.93
C ALA A 62 2.62 15.00 -5.29
N LYS A 63 2.33 16.06 -6.06
CA LYS A 63 2.31 17.44 -5.56
C LYS A 63 1.17 17.68 -4.58
N SER A 64 -0.01 17.16 -4.88
CA SER A 64 -1.16 17.23 -3.99
C SER A 64 -1.01 16.31 -2.77
N LEU A 65 -0.33 15.17 -2.94
CA LEU A 65 -0.17 14.16 -1.91
C LEU A 65 0.95 14.48 -0.91
N ALA A 66 2.07 15.07 -1.35
CA ALA A 66 3.24 15.34 -0.50
C ALA A 66 2.90 16.10 0.79
N PRO A 67 2.17 17.23 0.78
CA PRO A 67 1.81 17.93 2.01
C PRO A 67 0.87 17.12 2.91
N ILE A 68 -0.03 16.32 2.34
CA ILE A 68 -0.96 15.45 3.09
C ILE A 68 -0.17 14.35 3.81
N LEU A 69 0.75 13.70 3.09
CA LEU A 69 1.58 12.62 3.63
C LEU A 69 2.53 13.14 4.72
N SER A 70 3.15 14.31 4.49
CA SER A 70 4.01 14.97 5.49
C SER A 70 3.25 15.26 6.79
N GLU A 71 2.06 15.88 6.69
CA GLU A 71 1.22 16.18 7.86
C GLU A 71 0.78 14.90 8.58
N TYR A 72 0.41 13.85 7.81
CA TYR A 72 0.03 12.57 8.38
C TYR A 72 1.18 11.92 9.14
N LEU A 73 2.36 11.79 8.52
CA LEU A 73 3.52 11.12 9.15
C LEU A 73 3.98 11.86 10.40
N ALA A 74 3.99 13.19 10.39
CA ALA A 74 4.33 14.00 11.56
C ALA A 74 3.40 13.72 12.78
N ASN A 75 2.16 13.30 12.55
CA ASN A 75 1.16 13.09 13.58
C ASN A 75 0.77 11.61 13.79
N ALA A 76 1.26 10.70 12.95
CA ALA A 76 0.80 9.32 12.86
C ALA A 76 0.81 8.57 14.21
N ARG A 77 1.83 8.79 15.04
CA ARG A 77 1.94 8.15 16.36
C ARG A 77 0.80 8.52 17.31
N SER A 78 0.20 9.70 17.15
CA SER A 78 -0.93 10.16 17.97
C SER A 78 -2.25 9.51 17.58
N PHE A 79 -2.36 8.92 16.37
CA PHE A 79 -3.61 8.30 15.89
C PHE A 79 -3.77 6.86 16.37
N GLY A 80 -2.71 6.27 16.91
CA GLY A 80 -2.71 4.93 17.47
C GLY A 80 -1.90 3.91 16.67
N ARG A 81 -1.76 2.73 17.25
CA ARG A 81 -0.80 1.72 16.76
C ARG A 81 -1.18 1.09 15.41
N MET A 82 -2.47 1.10 15.03
CA MET A 82 -2.95 0.52 13.77
C MET A 82 -3.30 1.61 12.74
N THR A 83 -2.54 2.70 12.78
CA THR A 83 -2.79 3.82 11.88
C THR A 83 -2.34 3.53 10.45
N SER A 84 -3.05 4.10 9.50
CA SER A 84 -2.68 4.22 8.09
C SER A 84 -3.35 5.45 7.48
N LEU A 85 -2.76 5.99 6.42
CA LEU A 85 -3.39 7.00 5.57
C LEU A 85 -3.91 6.31 4.32
N VAL A 86 -5.20 6.39 4.09
CA VAL A 86 -5.86 5.89 2.87
C VAL A 86 -6.22 7.07 1.99
N VAL A 87 -5.65 7.10 0.80
CA VAL A 87 -5.81 8.20 -0.17
C VAL A 87 -6.59 7.72 -1.37
N PHE A 88 -7.73 8.34 -1.62
CA PHE A 88 -8.61 8.01 -2.73
C PHE A 88 -8.44 9.04 -3.86
N GLY A 89 -8.18 8.56 -5.07
CA GLY A 89 -8.31 9.36 -6.27
C GLY A 89 -9.76 9.42 -6.75
N ARG A 90 -10.11 10.48 -7.47
CA ARG A 90 -11.42 10.59 -8.10
C ARG A 90 -11.66 9.43 -9.08
N PRO A 91 -12.80 8.75 -9.03
CA PRO A 91 -13.18 7.76 -10.03
C PRO A 91 -13.21 8.36 -11.44
N GLY A 92 -12.79 7.57 -12.41
CA GLY A 92 -12.77 7.91 -13.82
C GLY A 92 -12.91 6.66 -14.68
N PRO A 93 -12.74 6.75 -15.99
CA PRO A 93 -12.70 5.59 -16.88
C PRO A 93 -11.67 4.58 -16.39
N VAL A 94 -12.07 3.30 -16.35
CA VAL A 94 -11.18 2.21 -15.91
C VAL A 94 -10.09 2.04 -16.97
N GLN A 95 -8.85 2.05 -16.53
CA GLN A 95 -7.65 1.82 -17.33
C GLN A 95 -7.14 0.38 -17.15
N GLY A 96 -6.17 -0.03 -17.94
CA GLY A 96 -5.48 -1.30 -17.77
C GLY A 96 -4.64 -1.34 -16.48
N ILE A 97 -4.32 -2.54 -16.02
CA ILE A 97 -3.54 -2.72 -14.79
C ILE A 97 -2.13 -2.12 -14.89
N GLU A 98 -1.54 -2.17 -16.09
CA GLU A 98 -0.23 -1.58 -16.37
C GLU A 98 -0.22 -0.05 -16.24
N GLU A 99 -1.30 0.62 -16.68
CA GLU A 99 -1.44 2.07 -16.55
C GLU A 99 -1.53 2.47 -15.07
N TYR A 100 -2.28 1.70 -14.27
CA TYR A 100 -2.33 1.93 -12.82
C TYR A 100 -0.99 1.66 -12.16
N ARG A 101 -0.25 0.63 -12.58
CA ARG A 101 1.09 0.33 -12.09
C ARG A 101 2.06 1.48 -12.38
N LYS A 102 2.12 1.95 -13.63
CA LYS A 102 2.96 3.09 -14.03
C LYS A 102 2.62 4.34 -13.22
N ARG A 103 1.33 4.66 -13.11
CA ARG A 103 0.87 5.81 -12.33
C ARG A 103 1.30 5.70 -10.87
N PHE A 104 1.13 4.54 -10.26
CA PHE A 104 1.51 4.29 -8.87
C PHE A 104 3.00 4.55 -8.64
N TRP A 105 3.84 3.95 -9.46
CA TRP A 105 5.30 4.11 -9.33
C TRP A 105 5.77 5.52 -9.66
N SER A 106 5.16 6.19 -10.65
CA SER A 106 5.45 7.59 -10.95
C SER A 106 5.15 8.50 -9.76
N ILE A 107 4.02 8.27 -9.06
CA ILE A 107 3.69 9.05 -7.85
C ILE A 107 4.73 8.82 -6.75
N LEU A 108 5.17 7.59 -6.52
CA LEU A 108 6.18 7.30 -5.48
C LEU A 108 7.54 7.91 -5.83
N ASP A 109 7.98 7.82 -7.08
CA ASP A 109 9.24 8.42 -7.56
C ASP A 109 9.22 9.95 -7.46
N GLU A 110 8.10 10.56 -7.84
CA GLU A 110 7.91 12.01 -7.69
C GLU A 110 7.85 12.44 -6.23
N LEU A 111 7.20 11.67 -5.34
CA LEU A 111 7.20 11.91 -3.89
C LEU A 111 8.61 11.86 -3.33
N GLU A 112 9.40 10.84 -3.67
CA GLU A 112 10.79 10.73 -3.25
C GLU A 112 11.62 11.92 -3.74
N SER A 113 11.33 12.44 -4.93
CA SER A 113 11.98 13.62 -5.50
C SER A 113 11.58 14.94 -4.81
N LEU A 114 10.39 15.00 -4.23
CA LEU A 114 9.88 16.15 -3.48
C LEU A 114 10.29 16.12 -2.00
N ASP A 115 10.73 14.97 -1.50
CA ASP A 115 11.14 14.82 -0.11
C ASP A 115 12.48 15.52 0.14
N THR A 116 12.50 16.35 1.16
CA THR A 116 13.72 17.06 1.61
C THR A 116 14.34 16.44 2.87
N ALA A 117 13.65 15.47 3.48
CA ALA A 117 14.16 14.80 4.66
C ALA A 117 15.20 13.74 4.27
N PRO A 118 16.25 13.55 5.07
CA PRO A 118 17.20 12.49 4.81
C PRO A 118 16.56 11.12 5.00
N ARG A 119 16.91 10.19 4.10
CA ARG A 119 16.54 8.77 4.27
C ARG A 119 17.16 8.23 5.56
N PRO A 120 16.44 7.41 6.36
CA PRO A 120 17.01 6.78 7.55
C PRO A 120 18.23 5.93 7.21
N VAL A 121 19.25 5.98 8.07
CA VAL A 121 20.56 5.34 7.84
C VAL A 121 20.46 3.81 7.74
N ASP A 122 19.46 3.22 8.40
CA ASP A 122 19.19 1.78 8.43
C ASP A 122 18.37 1.29 7.23
N VAL A 123 17.87 2.19 6.38
CA VAL A 123 17.13 1.85 5.16
C VAL A 123 18.01 2.09 3.93
N PRO A 124 18.46 1.02 3.25
CA PRO A 124 19.33 1.14 2.08
C PRO A 124 18.67 1.91 0.93
N GLU A 125 19.49 2.58 0.11
CA GLU A 125 19.02 3.21 -1.14
C GLU A 125 18.78 2.17 -2.24
N ALA A 126 19.54 1.06 -2.21
CA ALA A 126 19.48 0.04 -3.23
C ALA A 126 18.21 -0.82 -3.09
N LEU A 127 17.37 -0.80 -4.12
CA LEU A 127 16.09 -1.53 -4.21
C LEU A 127 16.21 -3.05 -4.11
N ASP A 128 17.32 -3.61 -4.54
CA ASP A 128 17.54 -5.05 -4.57
C ASP A 128 17.92 -5.66 -3.21
N THR A 129 17.84 -4.86 -2.15
CA THR A 129 18.06 -5.33 -0.79
C THR A 129 16.77 -5.72 -0.09
N GLU A 130 16.86 -6.67 0.86
CA GLU A 130 15.72 -7.10 1.68
C GLU A 130 15.22 -6.01 2.64
N ARG A 131 16.02 -4.97 2.87
CA ARG A 131 15.74 -3.88 3.81
C ARG A 131 15.37 -2.57 3.12
N TRP A 132 15.29 -2.56 1.79
CA TRP A 132 14.78 -1.37 1.11
C TRP A 132 13.30 -1.19 1.39
N GLU A 133 12.92 0.05 1.60
CA GLU A 133 11.53 0.46 1.78
C GLU A 133 11.35 1.89 1.27
N PHE A 134 10.14 2.21 0.82
CA PHE A 134 9.78 3.58 0.51
C PHE A 134 9.88 4.44 1.77
N CYS A 135 10.51 5.61 1.67
CA CYS A 135 10.62 6.58 2.76
C CYS A 135 10.06 7.91 2.31
N PHE A 136 9.40 8.61 3.23
CA PHE A 136 8.99 9.99 3.04
C PHE A 136 9.00 10.72 4.38
N GLY A 137 9.52 11.97 4.40
CA GLY A 137 9.67 12.74 5.64
C GLY A 137 10.58 12.08 6.67
N GLY A 138 11.55 11.25 6.21
CA GLY A 138 12.43 10.48 7.09
C GLY A 138 11.76 9.25 7.74
N GLU A 139 10.51 8.91 7.38
CA GLU A 139 9.79 7.76 7.94
C GLU A 139 9.68 6.62 6.91
N PRO A 140 10.20 5.42 7.21
CA PRO A 140 9.99 4.22 6.38
C PRO A 140 8.51 3.84 6.38
N THR A 141 7.98 3.56 5.19
CA THR A 141 6.54 3.42 5.01
C THR A 141 6.19 2.31 4.02
N PHE A 142 5.43 1.34 4.48
CA PHE A 142 4.82 0.33 3.63
C PHE A 142 3.70 0.94 2.80
N VAL A 143 3.72 0.72 1.50
CA VAL A 143 2.74 1.32 0.58
C VAL A 143 1.93 0.24 -0.14
N VAL A 144 0.63 0.46 -0.26
CA VAL A 144 -0.28 -0.47 -0.93
C VAL A 144 -1.08 0.27 -1.98
N CYS A 145 -1.10 -0.27 -3.20
CA CYS A 145 -1.96 0.19 -4.28
C CYS A 145 -3.20 -0.70 -4.42
N ASN A 146 -4.35 -0.06 -4.57
CA ASN A 146 -5.60 -0.69 -4.99
C ASN A 146 -6.12 0.02 -6.25
N SER A 147 -6.74 -0.72 -7.15
CA SER A 147 -7.26 -0.12 -8.39
C SER A 147 -8.52 -0.83 -8.92
N PRO A 148 -9.29 -0.17 -9.79
CA PRO A 148 -10.43 -0.79 -10.47
C PRO A 148 -10.05 -1.94 -11.41
N ALA A 149 -8.79 -2.00 -11.86
CA ALA A 149 -8.30 -3.02 -12.78
C ALA A 149 -8.04 -4.39 -12.12
N HIS A 150 -7.94 -4.45 -10.80
CA HIS A 150 -7.79 -5.73 -10.09
C HIS A 150 -9.11 -6.52 -10.15
N VAL A 151 -9.11 -7.63 -10.88
CA VAL A 151 -10.28 -8.51 -11.07
C VAL A 151 -10.13 -9.82 -10.30
N LEU A 152 -8.97 -10.46 -10.40
CA LEU A 152 -8.69 -11.72 -9.72
C LEU A 152 -8.20 -11.50 -8.29
N ARG A 153 -7.35 -10.51 -8.07
CA ARG A 153 -6.87 -10.13 -6.75
C ARG A 153 -7.82 -9.13 -6.08
N GLN A 154 -8.93 -9.63 -5.62
CA GLN A 154 -10.01 -8.84 -5.02
C GLN A 154 -9.58 -8.06 -3.77
N SER A 155 -8.57 -8.54 -3.06
CA SER A 155 -7.97 -7.82 -1.91
C SER A 155 -7.27 -6.51 -2.31
N ARG A 156 -6.99 -6.33 -3.61
CA ARG A 156 -6.41 -5.12 -4.21
C ARG A 156 -7.41 -4.36 -5.08
N ARG A 157 -8.65 -4.82 -5.15
CA ARG A 157 -9.70 -4.11 -5.88
C ARG A 157 -10.17 -2.89 -5.09
N SER A 158 -10.41 -1.80 -5.81
CA SER A 158 -11.06 -0.60 -5.32
C SER A 158 -11.85 0.05 -6.45
N THR A 159 -12.92 0.76 -6.15
CA THR A 159 -13.73 1.51 -7.14
C THR A 159 -12.96 2.66 -7.77
N SER A 160 -11.97 3.20 -7.07
CA SER A 160 -11.07 4.23 -7.58
C SER A 160 -9.61 3.81 -7.41
N PHE A 161 -8.71 4.51 -8.08
CA PHE A 161 -7.29 4.41 -7.77
C PHE A 161 -7.05 4.86 -6.33
N MET A 162 -6.48 3.99 -5.50
CA MET A 162 -6.31 4.21 -4.07
C MET A 162 -4.90 3.82 -3.64
N ILE A 163 -4.29 4.63 -2.80
CA ILE A 163 -2.99 4.35 -2.19
C ILE A 163 -3.13 4.38 -0.67
N THR A 164 -2.57 3.37 -0.01
CA THR A 164 -2.50 3.32 1.46
C THR A 164 -1.05 3.41 1.90
N PHE A 165 -0.75 4.33 2.80
CA PHE A 165 0.55 4.50 3.43
C PHE A 165 0.47 4.07 4.88
N GLN A 166 1.42 3.24 5.31
CA GLN A 166 1.46 2.72 6.66
C GLN A 166 2.90 2.77 7.19
N PRO A 167 3.19 3.61 8.22
CA PRO A 167 4.53 3.69 8.78
C PRO A 167 5.01 2.32 9.26
N ARG A 168 6.29 2.01 9.05
CA ARG A 168 6.90 0.72 9.43
C ARG A 168 6.66 0.35 10.88
N TRP A 169 6.79 1.30 11.81
CA TRP A 169 6.65 1.04 13.24
C TRP A 169 5.27 0.44 13.63
N VAL A 170 4.27 0.57 12.76
CA VAL A 170 2.96 -0.09 12.95
C VAL A 170 3.12 -1.61 12.99
N PHE A 171 4.07 -2.15 12.25
CA PHE A 171 4.34 -3.59 12.16
C PHE A 171 5.28 -4.13 13.25
N GLU A 172 5.96 -3.25 13.99
CA GLU A 172 6.88 -3.64 15.06
C GLU A 172 6.15 -4.45 16.14
N GLY A 173 6.68 -5.65 16.45
CA GLY A 173 6.09 -6.58 17.41
C GLY A 173 4.73 -7.17 17.02
N ILE A 174 4.28 -6.96 15.75
CA ILE A 174 3.06 -7.58 15.20
C ILE A 174 3.43 -8.61 14.11
N MET A 175 4.56 -8.41 13.45
CA MET A 175 5.06 -9.25 12.37
C MET A 175 6.31 -10.01 12.80
N ASP A 176 6.41 -10.34 14.09
CA ASP A 176 7.51 -11.10 14.64
C ASP A 176 7.28 -12.62 14.45
N ASN A 177 8.16 -13.27 13.68
CA ASN A 177 8.08 -14.70 13.42
C ASN A 177 8.29 -15.56 14.68
N ASP A 178 8.95 -15.04 15.69
CA ASP A 178 9.21 -15.76 16.93
C ASP A 178 8.03 -15.66 17.92
N ASP A 179 7.16 -14.66 17.74
CA ASP A 179 5.95 -14.53 18.56
C ASP A 179 4.80 -15.44 18.06
N PRO A 180 4.24 -16.32 18.89
CA PRO A 180 3.12 -17.18 18.51
C PRO A 180 1.84 -16.44 18.11
N ALA A 181 1.60 -15.23 18.65
CA ALA A 181 0.41 -14.43 18.29
C ALA A 181 0.56 -13.82 16.91
N SER A 182 1.76 -13.33 16.58
CA SER A 182 2.11 -12.84 15.25
C SER A 182 1.98 -13.93 14.18
N ARG A 183 2.51 -15.13 14.45
CA ARG A 183 2.35 -16.28 13.52
C ARG A 183 0.88 -16.62 13.27
N ARG A 184 0.04 -16.62 14.30
CA ARG A 184 -1.40 -16.87 14.15
C ARG A 184 -2.09 -15.77 13.33
N ALA A 185 -1.74 -14.51 13.56
CA ALA A 185 -2.30 -13.39 12.80
C ALA A 185 -1.93 -13.49 11.30
N LEU A 186 -0.68 -13.81 10.99
CA LEU A 186 -0.21 -14.00 9.62
C LEU A 186 -0.84 -15.21 8.94
N ALA A 187 -1.01 -16.33 9.66
CA ALA A 187 -1.72 -17.50 9.15
C ALA A 187 -3.17 -17.15 8.82
N MET A 188 -3.85 -16.39 9.67
CA MET A 188 -5.21 -15.90 9.43
C MET A 188 -5.28 -14.97 8.20
N VAL A 189 -4.30 -14.10 8.02
CA VAL A 189 -4.23 -13.24 6.82
C VAL A 189 -4.12 -14.09 5.55
N ARG A 190 -3.26 -15.11 5.55
CA ARG A 190 -3.08 -16.01 4.40
C ARG A 190 -4.35 -16.80 4.10
N GLU A 191 -4.97 -17.41 5.10
CA GLU A 191 -6.25 -18.11 4.98
C GLU A 191 -7.34 -17.20 4.41
N ARG A 192 -7.42 -15.97 4.90
CA ARG A 192 -8.39 -15.00 4.38
C ARG A 192 -8.11 -14.61 2.94
N LEU A 193 -6.84 -14.44 2.53
CA LEU A 193 -6.47 -14.17 1.14
C LEU A 193 -6.90 -15.31 0.22
N GLU A 194 -6.69 -16.57 0.61
CA GLU A 194 -7.14 -17.75 -0.14
C GLU A 194 -8.66 -17.78 -0.37
N ASN A 195 -9.42 -17.28 0.60
CA ASN A 195 -10.88 -17.20 0.52
C ASN A 195 -11.40 -15.89 -0.09
N PHE A 196 -10.57 -14.87 -0.22
CA PHE A 196 -10.95 -13.54 -0.68
C PHE A 196 -10.60 -13.29 -2.14
N ASP A 197 -9.42 -13.70 -2.57
CA ASP A 197 -8.94 -13.55 -3.93
C ASP A 197 -9.37 -14.74 -4.81
N LEU A 198 -9.43 -14.53 -6.12
CA LEU A 198 -9.70 -15.57 -7.12
C LEU A 198 -8.41 -16.24 -7.64
N LEU A 199 -7.29 -16.00 -6.97
CA LEU A 199 -5.98 -16.60 -7.22
C LEU A 199 -5.28 -16.84 -5.88
N PRO A 200 -4.29 -17.77 -5.83
CA PRO A 200 -3.53 -18.02 -4.62
C PRO A 200 -2.83 -16.76 -4.09
N PRO A 201 -2.54 -16.68 -2.78
CA PRO A 201 -1.75 -15.61 -2.22
C PRO A 201 -0.44 -15.40 -2.98
N SER A 202 -0.05 -14.14 -3.19
CA SER A 202 1.18 -13.85 -3.93
C SER A 202 2.42 -14.40 -3.21
N PRO A 203 3.34 -15.04 -3.93
CA PRO A 203 4.62 -15.47 -3.36
C PRO A 203 5.50 -14.29 -2.90
N ALA A 204 5.22 -13.07 -3.39
CA ALA A 204 5.91 -11.85 -2.94
C ALA A 204 5.52 -11.42 -1.52
N LEU A 205 4.41 -11.92 -0.97
CA LEU A 205 3.99 -11.61 0.40
C LEU A 205 4.94 -12.29 1.40
N GLY A 206 5.84 -11.52 1.95
CA GLY A 206 6.88 -11.96 2.88
C GLY A 206 7.04 -10.99 4.05
N HIS A 207 8.09 -11.25 4.85
CA HIS A 207 8.44 -10.41 5.98
C HIS A 207 9.55 -9.45 5.58
N TYR A 208 9.48 -8.23 6.08
CA TYR A 208 10.54 -7.25 5.93
C TYR A 208 11.88 -7.79 6.43
N GLY A 209 12.92 -7.58 5.62
CA GLY A 209 14.28 -8.04 5.93
C GLY A 209 14.52 -9.55 5.85
N ALA A 210 13.51 -10.36 5.52
CA ALA A 210 13.68 -11.79 5.33
C ALA A 210 14.50 -12.07 4.05
N PRO A 211 15.38 -13.08 4.05
CA PRO A 211 16.18 -13.44 2.88
C PRO A 211 15.32 -13.64 1.63
N GLY A 212 15.66 -12.96 0.54
CA GLY A 212 14.95 -13.03 -0.73
C GLY A 212 13.67 -12.22 -0.80
N ASN A 213 13.18 -11.64 0.29
CA ASN A 213 12.03 -10.75 0.27
C ASN A 213 12.44 -9.37 -0.29
N ARG A 214 11.57 -8.79 -1.09
CA ARG A 214 11.70 -7.44 -1.62
C ARG A 214 10.41 -6.69 -1.34
N GLU A 215 10.47 -5.71 -0.45
CA GLU A 215 9.30 -4.97 0.03
C GLU A 215 8.49 -4.35 -1.12
N TYR A 216 9.17 -3.71 -2.08
CA TYR A 216 8.52 -3.07 -3.21
C TYR A 216 7.63 -4.01 -4.04
N GLN A 217 7.94 -5.32 -4.07
CA GLN A 217 7.15 -6.30 -4.82
C GLN A 217 5.75 -6.51 -4.22
N GLN A 218 5.54 -6.07 -2.98
CA GLN A 218 4.27 -6.17 -2.28
C GLN A 218 3.39 -4.93 -2.46
N TYR A 219 3.96 -3.82 -2.89
CA TYR A 219 3.25 -2.53 -2.99
C TYR A 219 2.19 -2.54 -4.08
N PHE A 220 2.55 -3.03 -5.26
CA PHE A 220 1.62 -3.23 -6.37
C PHE A 220 1.58 -4.72 -6.73
N LEU A 221 0.67 -5.46 -6.14
CA LEU A 221 0.45 -6.86 -6.50
C LEU A 221 -0.46 -6.93 -7.72
N ASP A 222 0.00 -7.61 -8.75
CA ASP A 222 -0.72 -7.83 -9.98
C ASP A 222 -1.89 -8.82 -9.85
N ASP A 223 -2.72 -8.89 -10.88
CA ASP A 223 -3.73 -9.96 -11.07
C ASP A 223 -3.12 -11.30 -11.53
N THR A 224 -1.82 -11.45 -11.34
CA THR A 224 -1.06 -12.67 -11.57
C THR A 224 -0.10 -12.93 -10.42
N ASN A 225 0.49 -14.13 -10.36
CA ASN A 225 1.57 -14.46 -9.44
C ASN A 225 2.95 -14.47 -10.12
N VAL A 226 3.05 -13.86 -11.30
CA VAL A 226 4.34 -13.63 -11.95
C VAL A 226 5.10 -12.57 -11.15
N PRO A 227 6.38 -12.80 -10.82
CA PRO A 227 7.18 -11.81 -10.12
C PRO A 227 7.20 -10.47 -10.86
N ALA A 228 6.93 -9.38 -10.15
CA ALA A 228 6.99 -8.04 -10.73
C ALA A 228 8.44 -7.71 -11.12
N ALA A 229 8.62 -7.18 -12.33
CA ALA A 229 9.88 -6.56 -12.73
C ALA A 229 10.16 -5.34 -11.82
N CYS A 230 11.44 -4.99 -11.66
CA CYS A 230 11.81 -3.81 -10.88
C CYS A 230 11.11 -2.56 -11.46
N PRO A 231 10.34 -1.81 -10.66
CA PRO A 231 9.54 -0.68 -11.14
C PRO A 231 10.39 0.46 -11.70
N PHE A 232 11.60 0.63 -11.20
CA PHE A 232 12.48 1.74 -11.55
C PHE A 232 13.30 1.51 -12.83
N HIS A 233 13.26 0.32 -13.43
CA HIS A 233 13.82 0.13 -14.79
C HIS A 233 13.09 0.96 -15.84
N SER A 234 11.80 1.16 -15.69
CA SER A 234 11.00 1.98 -16.61
C SER A 234 11.24 3.48 -16.41
N LEU A 235 11.83 3.90 -15.30
CA LEU A 235 12.08 5.29 -14.92
C LEU A 235 13.55 5.72 -15.14
N GLY A 236 14.39 4.85 -15.69
CA GLY A 236 15.79 5.17 -16.02
C GLY A 236 16.74 5.28 -14.83
N LYS A 237 16.33 4.88 -13.63
CA LYS A 237 17.10 4.99 -12.38
C LYS A 237 17.69 3.65 -11.91
N GLY A 238 18.19 2.79 -12.79
CA GLY A 238 18.80 1.55 -12.31
C GLY A 238 19.68 0.88 -13.34
N SER A 239 20.99 0.86 -13.11
CA SER A 239 21.92 -0.05 -13.76
C SER A 239 21.87 -1.39 -13.02
N TYR A 240 21.01 -2.32 -13.46
CA TYR A 240 21.11 -3.72 -13.05
C TYR A 240 22.03 -4.48 -14.01
N PRO A 241 22.85 -5.43 -13.52
CA PRO A 241 23.60 -6.31 -14.40
C PRO A 241 22.63 -7.11 -15.26
N ALA A 242 22.87 -7.12 -16.57
CA ALA A 242 22.10 -7.87 -17.54
C ALA A 242 21.97 -9.34 -17.10
N GLU A 243 20.74 -9.89 -17.16
CA GLU A 243 20.52 -11.33 -16.99
C GLU A 243 21.51 -12.11 -17.86
N THR A 244 22.36 -12.90 -17.21
CA THR A 244 23.21 -13.87 -17.91
C THR A 244 22.30 -14.87 -18.60
N LYS A 245 22.18 -14.75 -19.93
CA LYS A 245 21.56 -15.76 -20.79
C LYS A 245 22.20 -17.10 -20.47
N LYS A 246 21.48 -17.96 -19.75
CA LYS A 246 21.86 -19.37 -19.59
C LYS A 246 21.93 -19.97 -21.01
N GLY A 247 23.13 -20.40 -21.37
CA GLY A 247 23.45 -20.97 -22.66
C GLY A 247 22.51 -22.11 -23.01
N LYS A 248 22.12 -22.15 -24.29
CA LYS A 248 21.60 -23.34 -24.92
C LYS A 248 22.64 -24.44 -24.78
N VAL A 249 22.28 -25.50 -24.07
CA VAL A 249 23.00 -26.78 -24.20
C VAL A 249 22.45 -27.46 -25.45
N ALA A 250 23.36 -27.75 -26.34
CA ALA A 250 23.12 -28.54 -27.53
C ALA A 250 22.79 -29.99 -27.20
#